data_6dc73c01dddb4e5fe20946578797e72a
#
_entry.id   6dc73c01dddb4e5fe20946578797e72a
#
_cell.length_a   1.000
_cell.length_b   1.000
_cell.length_c   1.000
_cell.angle_alpha   90.00
_cell.angle_beta   90.00
_cell.angle_gamma   90.00
#
_symmetry.space_group_name_H-M   'P 1'
#
loop_
_entity.id
_entity.type
_entity.pdbx_description
1 polymer ?
#
loop_
_entity_poly.entity_id
_entity_poly.type
_entity_poly.pdbx_seq_one_letter_code
_entity_poly.pdbx_strand_id
1 'polypeptide(L)'
;MVNNDSMDMILAKAQTLIEALPYIQKFNGKRVVVKYGGSAMVDENLKYNVIKDVALLKLIGMEPIIVHGGGKEISAWLKKIGKESEFVNGLRVTDEETLDVAEMVLSKVNKSLVSMMQKLGLKAVGISGKDSGLLKVQKKLSGGKDIGYVGEVVSADPTIIDTLIANDFIPVIAPIGIGIDDYHGYNINADDAACAIATAINAEKLVFLTDIEGVFVDPADKSTLISEMDINEAQEFIDSGVVGGGMLPKLTNCIEAMKNGVARVHMLDGRVEHCLLLEFFTEKGIGTAILKEPLF
;
A
#
# COMPACT_ATOMS: atom_id res chain seq x y z
N MET A 1 -46.08 15.17 -5.68
CA MET A 1 -45.57 14.44 -6.85
C MET A 1 -44.02 14.48 -6.77
N VAL A 2 -43.38 13.34 -6.53
CA VAL A 2 -41.90 13.26 -6.60
C VAL A 2 -41.58 13.41 -8.09
N ASN A 3 -40.75 14.38 -8.45
CA ASN A 3 -40.32 14.61 -9.84
C ASN A 3 -39.71 13.31 -10.38
N ASN A 4 -40.06 12.87 -11.60
CA ASN A 4 -39.52 11.65 -12.21
C ASN A 4 -38.00 11.62 -12.18
N ASP A 5 -37.32 12.74 -12.44
CA ASP A 5 -35.85 12.86 -12.36
C ASP A 5 -35.28 12.54 -10.96
N SER A 6 -36.06 12.84 -9.89
CA SER A 6 -35.70 12.51 -8.51
C SER A 6 -35.85 11.02 -8.22
N MET A 7 -36.84 10.35 -8.79
CA MET A 7 -37.07 8.92 -8.61
C MET A 7 -36.01 8.11 -9.36
N ASP A 8 -35.69 8.50 -10.59
CA ASP A 8 -34.64 7.81 -11.40
C ASP A 8 -33.25 7.87 -10.73
N MET A 9 -32.89 9.02 -10.14
CA MET A 9 -31.68 9.14 -9.34
C MET A 9 -31.67 8.25 -8.08
N ILE A 10 -32.80 8.11 -7.43
CA ILE A 10 -32.96 7.25 -6.24
C ILE A 10 -32.84 5.78 -6.64
N LEU A 11 -33.48 5.38 -7.75
CA LEU A 11 -33.39 4.02 -8.29
C LEU A 11 -31.97 3.69 -8.74
N ALA A 12 -31.25 4.61 -9.39
CA ALA A 12 -29.88 4.43 -9.79
C ALA A 12 -28.94 4.19 -8.59
N LYS A 13 -29.14 4.91 -7.46
CA LYS A 13 -28.38 4.66 -6.22
C LYS A 13 -28.65 3.26 -5.65
N ALA A 14 -29.92 2.83 -5.64
CA ALA A 14 -30.27 1.49 -5.18
C ALA A 14 -29.65 0.41 -6.09
N GLN A 15 -29.71 0.62 -7.41
CA GLN A 15 -29.12 -0.29 -8.39
C GLN A 15 -27.61 -0.43 -8.19
N THR A 16 -26.87 0.67 -8.00
CA THR A 16 -25.43 0.64 -7.72
C THR A 16 -25.09 -0.21 -6.49
N LEU A 17 -25.89 -0.13 -5.42
CA LEU A 17 -25.70 -0.96 -4.23
C LEU A 17 -25.95 -2.45 -4.49
N ILE A 18 -26.94 -2.78 -5.32
CA ILE A 18 -27.23 -4.16 -5.71
C ILE A 18 -26.12 -4.72 -6.60
N GLU A 19 -25.59 -3.91 -7.53
CA GLU A 19 -24.46 -4.29 -8.38
C GLU A 19 -23.17 -4.57 -7.59
N ALA A 20 -22.99 -3.91 -6.45
CA ALA A 20 -21.87 -4.18 -5.55
C ALA A 20 -21.99 -5.50 -4.78
N LEU A 21 -23.19 -6.09 -4.65
CA LEU A 21 -23.46 -7.25 -3.80
C LEU A 21 -22.57 -8.48 -4.10
N PRO A 22 -22.34 -8.90 -5.37
CA PRO A 22 -21.45 -10.03 -5.67
C PRO A 22 -20.02 -9.80 -5.21
N TYR A 23 -19.52 -8.56 -5.33
CA TYR A 23 -18.17 -8.20 -4.88
C TYR A 23 -18.09 -8.22 -3.35
N ILE A 24 -19.11 -7.71 -2.65
CA ILE A 24 -19.18 -7.75 -1.19
C ILE A 24 -19.14 -9.21 -0.70
N GLN A 25 -19.91 -10.10 -1.31
CA GLN A 25 -19.93 -11.53 -0.97
C GLN A 25 -18.57 -12.19 -1.25
N LYS A 26 -17.93 -11.86 -2.38
CA LYS A 26 -16.63 -12.40 -2.78
C LYS A 26 -15.50 -12.02 -1.83
N PHE A 27 -15.52 -10.79 -1.34
CA PHE A 27 -14.42 -10.22 -0.54
C PHE A 27 -14.69 -10.18 0.96
N ASN A 28 -15.85 -10.61 1.43
CA ASN A 28 -16.17 -10.70 2.85
C ASN A 28 -15.16 -11.61 3.57
N GLY A 29 -14.58 -11.15 4.68
CA GLY A 29 -13.55 -11.86 5.44
C GLY A 29 -12.18 -11.96 4.75
N LYS A 30 -11.99 -11.29 3.61
CA LYS A 30 -10.71 -11.31 2.89
C LYS A 30 -9.78 -10.21 3.37
N ARG A 31 -8.50 -10.56 3.57
CA ARG A 31 -7.44 -9.63 3.95
C ARG A 31 -6.94 -8.84 2.74
N VAL A 32 -6.87 -7.54 2.90
CA VAL A 32 -6.38 -6.62 1.88
C VAL A 32 -5.33 -5.71 2.47
N VAL A 33 -4.10 -5.81 1.97
CA VAL A 33 -3.04 -4.87 2.33
C VAL A 33 -3.08 -3.69 1.37
N VAL A 34 -3.23 -2.50 1.90
CA VAL A 34 -3.17 -1.24 1.15
C VAL A 34 -1.88 -0.53 1.50
N LYS A 35 -0.93 -0.53 0.57
CA LYS A 35 0.24 0.33 0.68
C LYS A 35 -0.14 1.74 0.26
N TYR A 36 -0.11 2.65 1.22
CA TYR A 36 -0.51 4.04 1.06
C TYR A 36 0.70 4.98 1.10
N GLY A 37 0.96 5.69 0.01
CA GLY A 37 2.14 6.55 -0.11
C GLY A 37 2.02 7.54 -1.26
N GLY A 38 3.14 8.23 -1.56
CA GLY A 38 3.22 9.14 -2.69
C GLY A 38 2.51 10.47 -2.47
N SER A 39 2.03 11.09 -3.56
CA SER A 39 1.35 12.39 -3.53
C SER A 39 -0.04 12.31 -2.90
N ALA A 40 -0.70 11.16 -2.95
CA ALA A 40 -1.99 10.94 -2.30
C ALA A 40 -1.96 11.17 -0.77
N MET A 41 -0.78 11.06 -0.14
CA MET A 41 -0.60 11.35 1.29
C MET A 41 -0.44 12.84 1.61
N VAL A 42 -0.10 13.66 0.63
CA VAL A 42 0.18 15.10 0.84
C VAL A 42 -1.09 15.94 0.73
N ASP A 43 -2.00 15.55 -0.16
CA ASP A 43 -3.30 16.20 -0.32
C ASP A 43 -4.31 15.68 0.72
N GLU A 44 -4.82 16.58 1.55
CA GLU A 44 -5.75 16.22 2.65
C GLU A 44 -7.10 15.67 2.14
N ASN A 45 -7.58 16.11 0.96
CA ASN A 45 -8.83 15.62 0.38
C ASN A 45 -8.65 14.21 -0.17
N LEU A 46 -7.56 13.97 -0.93
CA LEU A 46 -7.22 12.63 -1.42
C LEU A 46 -7.00 11.66 -0.26
N LYS A 47 -6.27 12.09 0.77
CA LYS A 47 -6.08 11.32 1.99
C LYS A 47 -7.41 10.93 2.63
N TYR A 48 -8.33 11.89 2.77
CA TYR A 48 -9.64 11.64 3.36
C TYR A 48 -10.49 10.68 2.51
N ASN A 49 -10.42 10.77 1.17
CA ASN A 49 -11.13 9.86 0.28
C ASN A 49 -10.60 8.42 0.39
N VAL A 50 -9.28 8.22 0.40
CA VAL A 50 -8.68 6.89 0.62
C VAL A 50 -9.12 6.29 1.97
N ILE A 51 -9.15 7.11 3.03
CA ILE A 51 -9.61 6.63 4.35
C ILE A 51 -11.12 6.29 4.34
N LYS A 52 -11.95 7.01 3.59
CA LYS A 52 -13.36 6.65 3.39
C LYS A 52 -13.51 5.32 2.64
N ASP A 53 -12.69 5.10 1.61
CA ASP A 53 -12.69 3.85 0.87
C ASP A 53 -12.35 2.68 1.80
N VAL A 54 -11.26 2.81 2.58
CA VAL A 54 -10.87 1.81 3.59
C VAL A 54 -11.99 1.59 4.61
N ALA A 55 -12.68 2.67 5.02
CA ALA A 55 -13.82 2.58 5.93
C ALA A 55 -14.94 1.73 5.33
N LEU A 56 -15.29 1.97 4.07
CA LEU A 56 -16.32 1.19 3.39
C LEU A 56 -15.88 -0.28 3.26
N LEU A 57 -14.64 -0.56 2.84
CA LEU A 57 -14.11 -1.93 2.77
C LEU A 57 -14.25 -2.65 4.11
N LYS A 58 -13.91 -1.99 5.23
CA LYS A 58 -14.06 -2.57 6.58
C LYS A 58 -15.53 -2.85 6.92
N LEU A 59 -16.42 -1.89 6.66
CA LEU A 59 -17.84 -2.00 7.01
C LEU A 59 -18.59 -3.08 6.23
N ILE A 60 -18.13 -3.41 5.02
CA ILE A 60 -18.71 -4.50 4.21
C ILE A 60 -18.07 -5.86 4.51
N GLY A 61 -17.23 -5.94 5.55
CA GLY A 61 -16.68 -7.20 6.06
C GLY A 61 -15.32 -7.61 5.53
N MET A 62 -14.61 -6.74 4.78
CA MET A 62 -13.21 -6.96 4.44
C MET A 62 -12.30 -6.67 5.64
N GLU A 63 -11.09 -7.19 5.61
CA GLU A 63 -10.06 -6.99 6.63
C GLU A 63 -8.91 -6.13 6.06
N PRO A 64 -9.07 -4.79 6.00
CA PRO A 64 -8.02 -3.91 5.48
C PRO A 64 -6.89 -3.73 6.47
N ILE A 65 -5.66 -3.78 5.97
CA ILE A 65 -4.42 -3.48 6.67
C ILE A 65 -3.71 -2.36 5.90
N ILE A 66 -3.33 -1.29 6.58
CA ILE A 66 -2.66 -0.15 5.95
C ILE A 66 -1.17 -0.22 6.24
N VAL A 67 -0.34 -0.16 5.20
CA VAL A 67 1.10 0.09 5.31
C VAL A 67 1.37 1.45 4.69
N HIS A 68 1.79 2.42 5.49
CA HIS A 68 1.94 3.79 4.98
C HIS A 68 3.39 4.17 4.73
N GLY A 69 3.61 5.07 3.79
CA GLY A 69 4.88 5.77 3.60
C GLY A 69 4.99 7.03 4.44
N GLY A 70 5.92 7.91 4.07
CA GLY A 70 6.15 9.20 4.72
C GLY A 70 7.43 9.89 4.26
N GLY A 71 7.94 9.49 3.09
CA GLY A 71 9.23 9.97 2.58
C GLY A 71 9.29 11.49 2.37
N LYS A 72 8.18 12.10 1.91
CA LYS A 72 8.08 13.57 1.71
C LYS A 72 8.09 14.30 3.06
N GLU A 73 7.37 13.76 4.04
CA GLU A 73 7.30 14.28 5.40
C GLU A 73 8.67 14.18 6.10
N ILE A 74 9.38 13.06 5.95
CA ILE A 74 10.74 12.87 6.48
C ILE A 74 11.67 13.92 5.86
N SER A 75 11.66 14.07 4.51
CA SER A 75 12.48 15.08 3.83
C SER A 75 12.17 16.50 4.29
N ALA A 76 10.90 16.81 4.49
CA ALA A 76 10.49 18.13 4.99
C ALA A 76 10.98 18.39 6.43
N TRP A 77 11.00 17.38 7.30
CA TRP A 77 11.52 17.51 8.66
C TRP A 77 13.05 17.58 8.70
N LEU A 78 13.75 16.75 7.92
CA LEU A 78 15.22 16.85 7.80
C LEU A 78 15.64 18.25 7.36
N LYS A 79 14.97 18.80 6.35
CA LYS A 79 15.23 20.19 5.90
C LYS A 79 15.01 21.23 7.01
N LYS A 80 14.00 21.04 7.86
CA LYS A 80 13.73 21.96 9.00
C LYS A 80 14.85 21.97 10.04
N ILE A 81 15.54 20.84 10.21
CA ILE A 81 16.69 20.75 11.14
C ILE A 81 18.03 21.03 10.44
N GLY A 82 17.99 21.47 9.17
CA GLY A 82 19.20 21.85 8.42
C GLY A 82 19.94 20.67 7.78
N LYS A 83 19.29 19.50 7.68
CA LYS A 83 19.87 18.29 7.08
C LYS A 83 19.28 18.00 5.72
N GLU A 84 20.13 17.76 4.72
CA GLU A 84 19.68 17.35 3.39
C GLU A 84 19.42 15.84 3.33
N SER A 85 18.41 15.47 2.52
CA SER A 85 18.13 14.06 2.25
C SER A 85 19.00 13.56 1.12
N GLU A 86 19.73 12.48 1.36
CA GLU A 86 20.51 11.77 0.34
C GLU A 86 19.79 10.48 -0.06
N PHE A 87 19.91 10.10 -1.36
CA PHE A 87 19.31 8.87 -1.89
C PHE A 87 20.31 8.12 -2.75
N VAL A 88 20.34 6.80 -2.61
CA VAL A 88 21.12 5.88 -3.45
C VAL A 88 20.16 4.84 -4.02
N ASN A 89 20.06 4.78 -5.33
CA ASN A 89 19.12 3.87 -6.05
C ASN A 89 17.67 3.95 -5.53
N GLY A 90 17.20 5.17 -5.19
CA GLY A 90 15.85 5.40 -4.69
C GLY A 90 15.65 5.10 -3.19
N LEU A 91 16.66 4.56 -2.50
CA LEU A 91 16.64 4.33 -1.06
C LEU A 91 17.28 5.53 -0.33
N ARG A 92 16.65 5.97 0.76
CA ARG A 92 17.17 7.06 1.59
C ARG A 92 18.39 6.60 2.38
N VAL A 93 19.53 7.28 2.23
CA VAL A 93 20.66 7.11 3.14
C VAL A 93 20.19 7.51 4.54
N THR A 94 20.31 6.61 5.48
CA THR A 94 19.70 6.75 6.81
C THR A 94 20.77 6.56 7.88
N ASP A 95 21.46 7.64 8.27
CA ASP A 95 22.30 7.64 9.46
C ASP A 95 21.42 7.67 10.74
N GLU A 96 22.02 7.63 11.90
CA GLU A 96 21.31 7.53 13.18
C GLU A 96 20.32 8.69 13.40
N GLU A 97 20.75 9.93 13.15
CA GLU A 97 19.89 11.11 13.27
C GLU A 97 18.73 11.10 12.26
N THR A 98 19.01 10.63 11.03
CA THR A 98 17.96 10.46 10.01
C THR A 98 16.98 9.36 10.40
N LEU A 99 17.43 8.29 11.05
CA LEU A 99 16.56 7.24 11.57
C LEU A 99 15.63 7.79 12.66
N ASP A 100 16.16 8.54 13.62
CA ASP A 100 15.36 9.17 14.69
C ASP A 100 14.26 10.05 14.10
N VAL A 101 14.61 10.90 13.11
CA VAL A 101 13.64 11.73 12.39
C VAL A 101 12.62 10.87 11.66
N ALA A 102 13.05 9.79 11.00
CA ALA A 102 12.14 8.90 10.29
C ALA A 102 11.15 8.23 11.25
N GLU A 103 11.60 7.69 12.38
CA GLU A 103 10.74 7.09 13.40
C GLU A 103 9.72 8.09 13.96
N MET A 104 10.15 9.30 14.33
CA MET A 104 9.26 10.35 14.82
C MET A 104 8.22 10.76 13.81
N VAL A 105 8.64 10.98 12.56
CA VAL A 105 7.75 11.46 11.48
C VAL A 105 6.77 10.38 11.07
N LEU A 106 7.23 9.14 10.88
CA LEU A 106 6.37 8.02 10.54
C LEU A 106 5.37 7.72 11.65
N SER A 107 5.77 7.82 12.92
CA SER A 107 4.84 7.70 14.05
C SER A 107 3.77 8.79 14.04
N LYS A 108 4.12 10.03 13.71
CA LYS A 108 3.16 11.12 13.56
C LYS A 108 2.18 10.87 12.41
N VAL A 109 2.67 10.46 11.24
CA VAL A 109 1.83 10.10 10.08
C VAL A 109 0.88 8.97 10.46
N ASN A 110 1.39 7.92 11.07
CA ASN A 110 0.64 6.77 11.56
C ASN A 110 -0.55 7.19 12.45
N LYS A 111 -0.30 7.99 13.49
CA LYS A 111 -1.35 8.45 14.40
C LYS A 111 -2.33 9.41 13.75
N SER A 112 -1.91 10.18 12.74
CA SER A 112 -2.82 11.00 11.95
C SER A 112 -3.84 10.15 11.18
N LEU A 113 -3.39 9.08 10.52
CA LEU A 113 -4.26 8.14 9.80
C LEU A 113 -5.25 7.45 10.77
N VAL A 114 -4.76 6.97 11.91
CA VAL A 114 -5.60 6.39 12.97
C VAL A 114 -6.69 7.38 13.41
N SER A 115 -6.32 8.64 13.65
CA SER A 115 -7.27 9.66 14.08
C SER A 115 -8.34 9.95 13.01
N MET A 116 -7.98 9.91 11.73
CA MET A 116 -8.94 10.08 10.63
C MET A 116 -9.93 8.92 10.56
N MET A 117 -9.48 7.67 10.74
CA MET A 117 -10.34 6.49 10.81
C MET A 117 -11.29 6.56 12.00
N GLN A 118 -10.81 6.98 13.17
CA GLN A 118 -11.65 7.15 14.36
C GLN A 118 -12.75 8.20 14.16
N LYS A 119 -12.50 9.28 13.40
CA LYS A 119 -13.54 10.26 13.04
C LYS A 119 -14.68 9.64 12.22
N LEU A 120 -14.41 8.54 11.51
CA LEU A 120 -15.40 7.77 10.75
C LEU A 120 -16.02 6.63 11.58
N GLY A 121 -15.75 6.57 12.89
CA GLY A 121 -16.28 5.54 13.79
C GLY A 121 -15.56 4.18 13.72
N LEU A 122 -14.41 4.11 13.06
CA LEU A 122 -13.64 2.87 12.92
C LEU A 122 -12.68 2.68 14.09
N LYS A 123 -12.45 1.42 14.47
CA LYS A 123 -11.41 1.04 15.42
C LYS A 123 -10.11 0.82 14.66
N ALA A 124 -9.14 1.70 14.79
CA ALA A 124 -7.83 1.57 14.17
C ALA A 124 -6.72 1.62 15.22
N VAL A 125 -5.68 0.83 15.02
CA VAL A 125 -4.48 0.80 15.87
C VAL A 125 -3.26 1.02 15.01
N GLY A 126 -2.46 2.03 15.39
CA GLY A 126 -1.20 2.34 14.73
C GLY A 126 -0.03 1.66 15.44
N ILE A 127 0.71 0.88 14.67
CA ILE A 127 1.93 0.16 15.08
C ILE A 127 3.05 0.42 14.08
N SER A 128 4.25 -0.03 14.40
CA SER A 128 5.40 -0.10 13.49
C SER A 128 5.82 -1.55 13.29
N GLY A 129 6.69 -1.82 12.36
CA GLY A 129 7.27 -3.15 12.19
C GLY A 129 8.14 -3.61 13.37
N LYS A 130 8.52 -2.71 14.30
CA LYS A 130 9.22 -3.05 15.56
C LYS A 130 8.29 -3.72 16.56
N ASP A 131 6.99 -3.36 16.56
CA ASP A 131 6.04 -3.82 17.55
C ASP A 131 5.84 -5.33 17.42
N SER A 132 6.01 -6.04 18.53
CA SER A 132 5.98 -7.51 18.58
C SER A 132 6.97 -8.23 17.64
N GLY A 133 7.98 -7.52 17.13
CA GLY A 133 8.91 -8.07 16.13
C GLY A 133 8.24 -8.39 14.80
N LEU A 134 7.21 -7.63 14.44
CA LEU A 134 6.42 -7.83 13.20
C LEU A 134 7.31 -7.88 11.95
N LEU A 135 8.30 -6.97 11.81
CA LEU A 135 9.24 -6.95 10.69
C LEU A 135 10.67 -7.09 11.23
N LYS A 136 11.26 -8.25 11.06
CA LYS A 136 12.66 -8.51 11.36
C LYS A 136 13.51 -8.24 10.10
N VAL A 137 14.56 -7.48 10.28
CA VAL A 137 15.39 -6.99 9.17
C VAL A 137 16.88 -7.28 9.38
N GLN A 138 17.59 -7.34 8.27
CA GLN A 138 19.04 -7.19 8.21
C GLN A 138 19.40 -5.87 7.53
N LYS A 139 20.63 -5.40 7.72
CA LYS A 139 21.13 -4.18 7.07
C LYS A 139 21.16 -4.35 5.56
N LYS A 140 20.52 -3.41 4.83
CA LYS A 140 20.47 -3.39 3.37
C LYS A 140 21.63 -2.58 2.80
N LEU A 141 22.36 -3.18 1.84
CA LEU A 141 23.35 -2.46 1.03
C LEU A 141 22.70 -2.03 -0.30
N SER A 142 23.10 -0.91 -0.85
CA SER A 142 22.62 -0.44 -2.15
C SER A 142 23.78 -0.31 -3.13
N GLY A 143 23.82 -1.18 -4.16
CA GLY A 143 24.94 -1.25 -5.09
C GLY A 143 26.29 -1.54 -4.41
N GLY A 144 26.29 -2.33 -3.33
CA GLY A 144 27.46 -2.63 -2.51
C GLY A 144 27.88 -1.52 -1.53
N LYS A 145 27.15 -0.39 -1.49
CA LYS A 145 27.41 0.72 -0.57
C LYS A 145 26.60 0.56 0.72
N ASP A 146 27.23 0.88 1.84
CA ASP A 146 26.53 1.06 3.11
C ASP A 146 25.71 2.36 3.06
N ILE A 147 24.41 2.23 3.26
CA ILE A 147 23.45 3.36 3.27
C ILE A 147 22.88 3.59 4.67
N GLY A 148 23.54 3.11 5.70
CA GLY A 148 23.19 3.29 7.11
C GLY A 148 22.10 2.32 7.58
N TYR A 149 21.18 2.82 8.39
CA TYR A 149 20.09 2.05 9.00
C TYR A 149 18.92 1.87 8.04
N VAL A 150 19.17 1.28 6.89
CA VAL A 150 18.16 0.83 5.94
C VAL A 150 18.03 -0.67 6.05
N GLY A 151 16.79 -1.14 6.26
CA GLY A 151 16.50 -2.55 6.49
C GLY A 151 16.00 -3.28 5.24
N GLU A 152 16.48 -4.50 5.06
CA GLU A 152 15.91 -5.52 4.19
C GLU A 152 15.12 -6.51 5.04
N VAL A 153 13.86 -6.73 4.72
CA VAL A 153 13.00 -7.62 5.52
C VAL A 153 13.45 -9.07 5.34
N VAL A 154 13.79 -9.73 6.45
CA VAL A 154 14.16 -11.15 6.49
C VAL A 154 12.95 -12.01 6.82
N SER A 155 12.11 -11.55 7.74
CA SER A 155 10.88 -12.25 8.11
C SER A 155 9.84 -11.28 8.66
N ALA A 156 8.57 -11.66 8.51
CA ALA A 156 7.43 -10.97 9.11
C ALA A 156 6.63 -11.94 9.99
N ASP A 157 6.34 -11.54 11.23
CA ASP A 157 5.50 -12.32 12.17
C ASP A 157 4.10 -11.70 12.22
N PRO A 158 3.08 -12.37 11.66
CA PRO A 158 1.73 -11.81 11.56
C PRO A 158 0.95 -11.77 12.88
N THR A 159 1.48 -12.32 13.98
CA THR A 159 0.75 -12.54 15.24
C THR A 159 0.04 -11.28 15.75
N ILE A 160 0.70 -10.12 15.73
CA ILE A 160 0.09 -8.87 16.19
C ILE A 160 -1.03 -8.42 15.25
N ILE A 161 -0.85 -8.58 13.93
CA ILE A 161 -1.87 -8.25 12.92
C ILE A 161 -3.10 -9.14 13.10
N ASP A 162 -2.91 -10.45 13.24
CA ASP A 162 -3.98 -11.42 13.47
C ASP A 162 -4.76 -11.09 14.75
N THR A 163 -4.05 -10.74 15.83
CA THR A 163 -4.65 -10.33 17.09
C THR A 163 -5.51 -9.06 16.94
N LEU A 164 -5.03 -8.06 16.20
CA LEU A 164 -5.77 -6.83 15.97
C LEU A 164 -7.01 -7.07 15.12
N ILE A 165 -6.89 -7.83 14.04
CA ILE A 165 -8.01 -8.16 13.14
C ILE A 165 -9.08 -8.96 13.90
N ALA A 166 -8.70 -9.98 14.69
CA ALA A 166 -9.61 -10.78 15.48
C ALA A 166 -10.42 -9.97 16.52
N ASN A 167 -9.89 -8.80 16.93
CA ASN A 167 -10.57 -7.86 17.83
C ASN A 167 -11.22 -6.68 17.10
N ASP A 168 -11.45 -6.80 15.79
CA ASP A 168 -12.13 -5.82 14.95
C ASP A 168 -11.36 -4.50 14.75
N PHE A 169 -10.04 -4.49 14.94
CA PHE A 169 -9.21 -3.33 14.66
C PHE A 169 -8.71 -3.33 13.21
N ILE A 170 -8.45 -2.14 12.68
CA ILE A 170 -7.70 -1.92 11.44
C ILE A 170 -6.23 -1.64 11.82
N PRO A 171 -5.28 -2.53 11.47
CA PRO A 171 -3.87 -2.27 11.67
C PRO A 171 -3.37 -1.17 10.70
N VAL A 172 -2.66 -0.17 11.24
CA VAL A 172 -1.98 0.88 10.47
C VAL A 172 -0.50 0.79 10.79
N ILE A 173 0.34 0.46 9.81
CA ILE A 173 1.72 0.02 10.04
C ILE A 173 2.70 1.01 9.43
N ALA A 174 3.63 1.50 10.26
CA ALA A 174 4.77 2.30 9.85
C ALA A 174 5.95 1.38 9.48
N PRO A 175 6.67 1.63 8.36
CA PRO A 175 7.71 0.75 7.85
C PRO A 175 9.05 0.96 8.56
N ILE A 176 9.09 0.71 9.85
CA ILE A 176 10.30 0.65 10.67
C ILE A 176 10.40 -0.77 11.23
N GLY A 177 11.49 -1.47 10.93
CA GLY A 177 11.75 -2.83 11.41
C GLY A 177 12.74 -2.88 12.55
N ILE A 178 12.97 -4.09 13.06
CA ILE A 178 13.97 -4.38 14.09
C ILE A 178 15.05 -5.31 13.54
N GLY A 179 16.31 -4.94 13.74
CA GLY A 179 17.47 -5.75 13.35
C GLY A 179 17.49 -7.11 14.07
N ILE A 180 17.78 -8.18 13.33
CA ILE A 180 17.80 -9.55 13.89
C ILE A 180 18.99 -9.79 14.82
N ASP A 181 20.11 -9.07 14.59
CA ASP A 181 21.36 -9.28 15.32
C ASP A 181 21.57 -8.23 16.42
N ASP A 182 21.20 -6.97 16.15
CA ASP A 182 21.53 -5.81 16.98
C ASP A 182 20.33 -5.20 17.71
N TYR A 183 19.12 -5.64 17.38
CA TYR A 183 17.86 -5.07 17.91
C TYR A 183 17.71 -3.58 17.68
N HIS A 184 18.44 -3.02 16.72
CA HIS A 184 18.35 -1.61 16.35
C HIS A 184 17.16 -1.37 15.40
N GLY A 185 16.66 -0.13 15.37
CA GLY A 185 15.62 0.28 14.41
C GLY A 185 16.21 0.40 13.00
N TYR A 186 15.43 0.06 11.99
CA TYR A 186 15.79 0.22 10.58
C TYR A 186 14.64 0.81 9.79
N ASN A 187 14.96 1.82 8.98
CA ASN A 187 14.02 2.37 8.01
C ASN A 187 13.85 1.39 6.84
N ILE A 188 12.63 0.99 6.56
CA ILE A 188 12.30 0.03 5.49
C ILE A 188 11.60 0.78 4.36
N ASN A 189 11.85 0.38 3.11
CA ASN A 189 11.01 0.82 2.00
C ASN A 189 9.58 0.36 2.24
N ALA A 190 8.60 1.27 2.13
CA ALA A 190 7.21 0.95 2.44
C ALA A 190 6.59 -0.08 1.47
N ASP A 191 7.08 -0.17 0.22
CA ASP A 191 6.65 -1.18 -0.73
C ASP A 191 7.18 -2.57 -0.29
N ASP A 192 8.46 -2.67 0.13
CA ASP A 192 9.07 -3.90 0.65
C ASP A 192 8.33 -4.37 1.93
N ALA A 193 8.04 -3.44 2.85
CA ALA A 193 7.29 -3.75 4.07
C ALA A 193 5.87 -4.25 3.76
N ALA A 194 5.16 -3.64 2.81
CA ALA A 194 3.83 -4.06 2.41
C ALA A 194 3.82 -5.45 1.77
N CYS A 195 4.81 -5.78 0.92
CA CYS A 195 4.99 -7.11 0.36
C CYS A 195 5.21 -8.17 1.43
N ALA A 196 6.12 -7.91 2.37
CA ALA A 196 6.43 -8.84 3.45
C ALA A 196 5.21 -9.11 4.35
N ILE A 197 4.47 -8.06 4.70
CA ILE A 197 3.25 -8.17 5.49
C ILE A 197 2.17 -8.94 4.70
N ALA A 198 1.92 -8.57 3.44
CA ALA A 198 0.92 -9.23 2.62
C ALA A 198 1.19 -10.73 2.45
N THR A 199 2.46 -11.09 2.27
CA THR A 199 2.91 -12.48 2.23
C THR A 199 2.65 -13.20 3.56
N ALA A 200 3.07 -12.61 4.69
CA ALA A 200 2.96 -13.24 6.00
C ALA A 200 1.52 -13.52 6.44
N ILE A 201 0.57 -12.65 6.03
CA ILE A 201 -0.86 -12.82 6.37
C ILE A 201 -1.65 -13.56 5.29
N ASN A 202 -1.00 -14.04 4.21
CA ASN A 202 -1.67 -14.62 3.03
C ASN A 202 -2.78 -13.72 2.49
N ALA A 203 -2.43 -12.47 2.19
CA ALA A 203 -3.40 -11.48 1.73
C ALA A 203 -4.07 -11.90 0.42
N GLU A 204 -5.40 -11.71 0.32
CA GLU A 204 -6.15 -11.88 -0.93
C GLU A 204 -5.71 -10.84 -1.96
N LYS A 205 -5.47 -9.60 -1.52
CA LYS A 205 -5.00 -8.52 -2.38
C LYS A 205 -3.92 -7.69 -1.68
N LEU A 206 -2.90 -7.32 -2.44
CA LEU A 206 -1.97 -6.25 -2.12
C LEU A 206 -2.20 -5.11 -3.11
N VAL A 207 -2.48 -3.92 -2.60
CA VAL A 207 -2.75 -2.74 -3.42
C VAL A 207 -1.69 -1.69 -3.17
N PHE A 208 -1.00 -1.27 -4.22
CA PHE A 208 -0.10 -0.13 -4.19
C PHE A 208 -0.84 1.12 -4.69
N LEU A 209 -1.07 2.07 -3.80
CA LEU A 209 -1.48 3.41 -4.20
C LEU A 209 -0.23 4.22 -4.52
N THR A 210 -0.10 4.60 -5.79
CA THR A 210 1.08 5.26 -6.36
C THR A 210 0.70 6.56 -7.04
N ASP A 211 1.70 7.25 -7.61
CA ASP A 211 1.51 8.45 -8.43
C ASP A 211 1.45 8.10 -9.95
N ILE A 212 1.27 6.83 -10.29
CA ILE A 212 1.24 6.30 -11.66
C ILE A 212 -0.07 5.53 -11.87
N GLU A 213 -0.66 5.68 -13.05
CA GLU A 213 -1.95 5.06 -13.40
C GLU A 213 -1.87 3.52 -13.47
N GLY A 214 -0.69 2.95 -13.76
CA GLY A 214 -0.44 1.53 -13.90
C GLY A 214 0.78 1.25 -14.77
N VAL A 215 0.85 0.07 -15.36
CA VAL A 215 1.88 -0.36 -16.32
C VAL A 215 1.39 -0.09 -17.75
N PHE A 216 2.25 0.52 -18.57
CA PHE A 216 1.95 0.85 -19.96
C PHE A 216 2.89 0.07 -20.89
N VAL A 217 2.39 -0.35 -22.04
CA VAL A 217 3.25 -0.86 -23.12
C VAL A 217 4.15 0.24 -23.65
N ASP A 218 3.60 1.43 -23.86
CA ASP A 218 4.35 2.67 -24.15
C ASP A 218 3.98 3.72 -23.11
N PRO A 219 4.92 4.12 -22.22
CA PRO A 219 4.64 5.14 -21.20
C PRO A 219 4.24 6.52 -21.76
N ALA A 220 4.50 6.79 -23.05
CA ALA A 220 4.09 8.03 -23.70
C ALA A 220 2.64 7.99 -24.22
N ASP A 221 2.08 6.79 -24.39
CA ASP A 221 0.71 6.57 -24.86
C ASP A 221 -0.18 5.96 -23.76
N LYS A 222 -1.02 6.78 -23.16
CA LYS A 222 -1.94 6.37 -22.09
C LYS A 222 -2.99 5.34 -22.52
N SER A 223 -3.26 5.21 -23.81
CA SER A 223 -4.17 4.19 -24.33
C SER A 223 -3.60 2.77 -24.24
N THR A 224 -2.30 2.64 -23.97
CA THR A 224 -1.58 1.38 -23.84
C THR A 224 -1.51 0.85 -22.42
N LEU A 225 -2.35 1.36 -21.49
CA LEU A 225 -2.45 0.85 -20.13
C LEU A 225 -2.84 -0.62 -20.14
N ILE A 226 -2.05 -1.43 -19.43
CA ILE A 226 -2.31 -2.86 -19.26
C ILE A 226 -3.18 -3.01 -18.01
N SER A 227 -4.43 -3.41 -18.20
CA SER A 227 -5.37 -3.60 -17.08
C SER A 227 -5.07 -4.86 -16.28
N GLU A 228 -4.65 -5.95 -16.94
CA GLU A 228 -4.31 -7.22 -16.28
C GLU A 228 -3.09 -7.84 -16.97
N MET A 229 -2.25 -8.49 -16.20
CA MET A 229 -1.14 -9.32 -16.64
C MET A 229 -0.90 -10.48 -15.68
N ASP A 230 -0.33 -11.57 -16.16
CA ASP A 230 0.16 -12.64 -15.31
C ASP A 230 1.62 -12.40 -14.87
N ILE A 231 2.13 -13.28 -13.98
CA ILE A 231 3.51 -13.18 -13.46
C ILE A 231 4.54 -13.31 -14.58
N ASN A 232 4.29 -14.14 -15.59
CA ASN A 232 5.23 -14.40 -16.69
C ASN A 232 5.28 -13.18 -17.61
N GLU A 233 4.12 -12.63 -17.97
CA GLU A 233 4.01 -11.39 -18.73
C GLU A 233 4.71 -10.24 -18.02
N ALA A 234 4.51 -10.11 -16.69
CA ALA A 234 5.19 -9.11 -15.87
C ALA A 234 6.72 -9.30 -15.89
N GLN A 235 7.20 -10.54 -15.85
CA GLN A 235 8.63 -10.84 -15.94
C GLN A 235 9.18 -10.53 -17.35
N GLU A 236 8.47 -10.88 -18.41
CA GLU A 236 8.85 -10.56 -19.80
C GLU A 236 8.92 -9.04 -20.00
N PHE A 237 8.02 -8.26 -19.39
CA PHE A 237 8.08 -6.81 -19.41
C PHE A 237 9.35 -6.26 -18.74
N ILE A 238 9.78 -6.83 -17.63
CA ILE A 238 11.06 -6.48 -16.98
C ILE A 238 12.22 -6.82 -17.91
N ASP A 239 12.26 -8.02 -18.44
CA ASP A 239 13.36 -8.55 -19.25
C ASP A 239 13.51 -7.82 -20.59
N SER A 240 12.42 -7.30 -21.14
CA SER A 240 12.41 -6.49 -22.37
C SER A 240 13.06 -5.12 -22.21
N GLY A 241 13.26 -4.65 -20.96
CA GLY A 241 13.82 -3.34 -20.65
C GLY A 241 12.87 -2.15 -20.94
N VAL A 242 11.61 -2.41 -21.30
CA VAL A 242 10.58 -1.37 -21.47
C VAL A 242 10.25 -0.72 -20.12
N VAL A 243 10.29 -1.52 -19.05
CA VAL A 243 10.05 -1.03 -17.69
C VAL A 243 11.34 -0.47 -17.10
N GLY A 244 11.35 0.85 -16.85
CA GLY A 244 12.50 1.55 -16.29
C GLY A 244 12.16 2.37 -15.05
N GLY A 245 13.20 3.02 -14.49
CA GLY A 245 13.05 3.96 -13.38
C GLY A 245 12.37 3.37 -12.14
N GLY A 246 11.45 4.11 -11.54
CA GLY A 246 10.76 3.70 -10.31
C GLY A 246 9.72 2.58 -10.47
N MET A 247 9.35 2.20 -11.70
CA MET A 247 8.41 1.11 -11.96
C MET A 247 9.07 -0.26 -11.84
N LEU A 248 10.34 -0.40 -12.26
CA LEU A 248 11.06 -1.67 -12.22
C LEU A 248 11.08 -2.29 -10.81
N PRO A 249 11.52 -1.61 -9.74
CA PRO A 249 11.50 -2.19 -8.39
C PRO A 249 10.07 -2.50 -7.92
N LYS A 250 9.05 -1.73 -8.32
CA LYS A 250 7.66 -2.01 -7.96
C LYS A 250 7.16 -3.30 -8.60
N LEU A 251 7.38 -3.47 -9.89
CA LEU A 251 6.96 -4.67 -10.62
C LEU A 251 7.69 -5.92 -10.10
N THR A 252 8.99 -5.80 -9.80
CA THR A 252 9.77 -6.86 -9.16
C THR A 252 9.16 -7.26 -7.81
N ASN A 253 8.86 -6.29 -6.94
CA ASN A 253 8.23 -6.55 -5.65
C ASN A 253 6.84 -7.20 -5.79
N CYS A 254 6.06 -6.81 -6.80
CA CYS A 254 4.77 -7.43 -7.09
C CYS A 254 4.92 -8.92 -7.44
N ILE A 255 5.86 -9.24 -8.34
CA ILE A 255 6.15 -10.63 -8.74
C ILE A 255 6.59 -11.46 -7.52
N GLU A 256 7.49 -10.92 -6.70
CA GLU A 256 7.97 -11.61 -5.50
C GLU A 256 6.84 -11.85 -4.48
N ALA A 257 6.02 -10.87 -4.22
CA ALA A 257 4.87 -11.01 -3.33
C ALA A 257 3.93 -12.13 -3.78
N MET A 258 3.66 -12.20 -5.09
CA MET A 258 2.81 -13.23 -5.67
C MET A 258 3.44 -14.62 -5.64
N LYS A 259 4.75 -14.74 -5.94
CA LYS A 259 5.49 -16.00 -5.81
C LYS A 259 5.43 -16.52 -4.37
N ASN A 260 5.39 -15.62 -3.39
CA ASN A 260 5.35 -15.92 -1.96
C ASN A 260 3.94 -16.04 -1.36
N GLY A 261 2.88 -16.08 -2.16
CA GLY A 261 1.55 -16.46 -1.68
C GLY A 261 0.45 -15.42 -1.76
N VAL A 262 0.76 -14.15 -2.04
CA VAL A 262 -0.27 -13.13 -2.30
C VAL A 262 -1.07 -13.53 -3.54
N ALA A 263 -2.40 -13.49 -3.46
CA ALA A 263 -3.24 -13.97 -4.56
C ALA A 263 -3.31 -12.99 -5.74
N ARG A 264 -3.34 -11.69 -5.47
CA ARG A 264 -3.40 -10.62 -6.48
C ARG A 264 -2.67 -9.37 -6.02
N VAL A 265 -2.00 -8.70 -6.93
CA VAL A 265 -1.37 -7.40 -6.68
C VAL A 265 -1.94 -6.36 -7.63
N HIS A 266 -2.32 -5.20 -7.10
CA HIS A 266 -2.88 -4.10 -7.88
C HIS A 266 -2.02 -2.84 -7.74
N MET A 267 -1.78 -2.16 -8.84
CA MET A 267 -1.15 -0.84 -8.88
C MET A 267 -2.17 0.18 -9.33
N LEU A 268 -2.47 1.17 -8.48
CA LEU A 268 -3.50 2.17 -8.71
C LEU A 268 -2.94 3.59 -8.56
N ASP A 269 -3.48 4.51 -9.34
CA ASP A 269 -3.25 5.93 -9.13
C ASP A 269 -4.04 6.41 -7.90
N GLY A 270 -3.33 6.62 -6.80
CA GLY A 270 -3.93 7.14 -5.56
C GLY A 270 -4.44 8.57 -5.64
N ARG A 271 -4.25 9.28 -6.77
CA ARG A 271 -4.80 10.61 -7.03
C ARG A 271 -6.23 10.56 -7.58
N VAL A 272 -6.67 9.39 -8.05
CA VAL A 272 -8.06 9.19 -8.48
C VAL A 272 -8.94 9.07 -7.25
N GLU A 273 -10.00 9.88 -7.19
CA GLU A 273 -10.95 9.81 -6.09
C GLU A 273 -11.63 8.44 -6.05
N HIS A 274 -11.71 7.87 -4.85
CA HIS A 274 -12.31 6.54 -4.61
C HIS A 274 -11.68 5.40 -5.42
N CYS A 275 -10.36 5.49 -5.67
CA CYS A 275 -9.62 4.52 -6.48
C CYS A 275 -9.77 3.07 -5.99
N LEU A 276 -9.81 2.83 -4.67
CA LEU A 276 -10.02 1.49 -4.13
C LEU A 276 -11.41 0.94 -4.46
N LEU A 277 -12.44 1.77 -4.39
CA LEU A 277 -13.80 1.33 -4.70
C LEU A 277 -13.96 1.04 -6.19
N LEU A 278 -13.40 1.89 -7.05
CA LEU A 278 -13.41 1.67 -8.49
C LEU A 278 -12.72 0.38 -8.88
N GLU A 279 -11.61 0.04 -8.22
CA GLU A 279 -10.87 -1.20 -8.47
C GLU A 279 -11.58 -2.44 -7.95
N PHE A 280 -12.27 -2.35 -6.80
CA PHE A 280 -12.85 -3.53 -6.16
C PHE A 280 -14.28 -3.83 -6.58
N PHE A 281 -15.02 -2.82 -7.04
CA PHE A 281 -16.46 -2.93 -7.33
C PHE A 281 -16.82 -2.67 -8.80
N THR A 282 -15.82 -2.69 -9.70
CA THR A 282 -16.07 -2.62 -11.14
C THR A 282 -15.38 -3.77 -11.87
N GLU A 283 -15.92 -4.13 -13.04
CA GLU A 283 -15.39 -5.27 -13.83
C GLU A 283 -13.99 -5.01 -14.39
N LYS A 284 -13.72 -3.77 -14.82
CA LYS A 284 -12.46 -3.43 -15.51
C LYS A 284 -11.36 -2.90 -14.59
N GLY A 285 -11.71 -2.48 -13.35
CA GLY A 285 -10.78 -1.75 -12.51
C GLY A 285 -10.32 -0.42 -13.13
N ILE A 286 -9.30 0.19 -12.55
CA ILE A 286 -8.74 1.48 -13.02
C ILE A 286 -7.22 1.48 -13.17
N GLY A 287 -6.55 0.41 -12.77
CA GLY A 287 -5.10 0.31 -12.75
C GLY A 287 -4.58 -0.92 -13.47
N THR A 288 -3.46 -1.46 -12.99
CA THR A 288 -2.91 -2.73 -13.44
C THR A 288 -3.03 -3.77 -12.35
N ALA A 289 -3.68 -4.89 -12.65
CA ALA A 289 -3.73 -6.07 -11.79
C ALA A 289 -2.72 -7.12 -12.27
N ILE A 290 -1.94 -7.68 -11.32
CA ILE A 290 -1.07 -8.83 -11.59
C ILE A 290 -1.72 -10.04 -10.93
N LEU A 291 -1.93 -11.11 -11.70
CA LEU A 291 -2.66 -12.31 -11.35
C LEU A 291 -1.74 -13.52 -11.41
N LYS A 292 -2.06 -14.61 -10.68
CA LYS A 292 -1.30 -15.87 -10.78
C LYS A 292 -1.53 -16.57 -12.12
N GLU A 293 -2.77 -16.52 -12.59
CA GLU A 293 -3.20 -17.04 -13.90
C GLU A 293 -4.16 -16.03 -14.50
N PRO A 294 -4.16 -15.85 -15.82
CA PRO A 294 -5.12 -14.97 -16.48
C PRO A 294 -6.54 -15.46 -16.19
N LEU A 295 -7.49 -14.52 -16.09
CA LEU A 295 -8.89 -14.84 -15.80
C LEU A 295 -9.60 -15.57 -16.95
N PHE A 296 -8.93 -15.70 -18.13
CA PHE A 296 -9.41 -16.46 -19.28
C PHE A 296 -8.26 -16.87 -20.22
#